data_290c0132b45b45aeef4686216f7c6b79
#
_entry.id   290c0132b45b45aeef4686216f7c6b79
#
_cell.length_a   1.000
_cell.length_b   1.000
_cell.length_c   1.000
_cell.angle_alpha   90.00
_cell.angle_beta   90.00
_cell.angle_gamma   90.00
#
_symmetry.space_group_name_H-M   'P 1'
#
loop_
_entity.id
_entity.type
_entity.pdbx_description
1 polymer ?
#
loop_
_entity_poly.entity_id
_entity_poly.type
_entity_poly.pdbx_seq_one_letter_code
_entity_poly.pdbx_strand_id
1 'polypeptide(L)'
;DVVATDEDGTYAINKVVFSTNRKEAKSLLTDLEETVDIDGAFSDWMTDGIFVDWTFDDRIKKDLIKAEVVAIPLTLLILGLIFGSLIAAVLPMGVGGGTLVAAVGMTIWLSNVTDVTVYATNIVSLIGIGVSIDYSLFLVNRFREEMERGHDIRTATAMSCATAGKAVFYSGITVAIGLMGMLFFTNTSLPSLGIGGTIAVTIAMIYSTVVLPA
;
A
#
# COMPACT_ATOMS: atom_id res chain seq x y z
N ASP A 1 12.90 29.26 22.48
CA ASP A 1 13.54 29.53 23.79
C ASP A 1 14.49 28.37 24.11
N VAL A 2 15.72 28.69 24.53
CA VAL A 2 16.69 27.68 25.00
C VAL A 2 16.14 27.05 26.26
N VAL A 3 15.95 25.73 26.27
CA VAL A 3 15.36 24.98 27.39
C VAL A 3 16.44 24.41 28.30
N ALA A 4 17.56 23.96 27.72
CA ALA A 4 18.69 23.45 28.48
C ALA A 4 19.98 23.59 27.66
N THR A 5 21.10 23.78 28.37
CA THR A 5 22.45 23.71 27.80
C THR A 5 23.28 22.77 28.64
N ASP A 6 24.24 22.10 28.04
CA ASP A 6 25.25 21.36 28.78
C ASP A 6 26.17 22.29 29.55
N GLU A 7 26.74 21.82 30.67
CA GLU A 7 27.67 22.60 31.51
C GLU A 7 28.87 23.11 30.72
N ASP A 8 29.30 22.38 29.69
CA ASP A 8 30.38 22.73 28.78
C ASP A 8 29.95 23.58 27.58
N GLY A 9 28.64 23.88 27.43
CA GLY A 9 28.09 24.64 26.30
C GLY A 9 28.17 23.92 24.95
N THR A 10 28.32 22.60 24.96
CA THR A 10 28.52 21.77 23.77
C THR A 10 27.24 21.59 22.98
N TYR A 11 26.08 21.59 23.65
CA TYR A 11 24.76 21.54 23.01
C TYR A 11 23.73 22.42 23.72
N ALA A 12 22.74 22.85 22.97
CA ALA A 12 21.59 23.59 23.46
C ALA A 12 20.30 22.94 22.99
N ILE A 13 19.33 22.78 23.89
CA ILE A 13 18.00 22.27 23.56
C ILE A 13 17.06 23.46 23.39
N ASN A 14 16.53 23.64 22.20
CA ASN A 14 15.53 24.63 21.87
C ASN A 14 14.16 23.99 21.72
N LYS A 15 13.14 24.50 22.39
CA LYS A 15 11.76 24.06 22.27
C LYS A 15 11.01 24.92 21.26
N VAL A 16 10.56 24.33 20.18
CA VAL A 16 9.64 24.96 19.22
C VAL A 16 8.22 24.49 19.53
N VAL A 17 7.31 25.43 19.76
CA VAL A 17 5.90 25.13 20.05
C VAL A 17 5.05 25.59 18.87
N PHE A 18 4.37 24.67 18.24
CA PHE A 18 3.40 24.98 17.19
C PHE A 18 2.06 25.37 17.81
N SER A 19 1.51 26.50 17.39
CA SER A 19 0.18 26.98 17.80
C SER A 19 -0.93 26.46 16.89
N THR A 20 -0.64 25.45 16.07
CA THR A 20 -1.52 24.89 15.05
C THR A 20 -1.81 23.41 15.33
N ASN A 21 -2.72 22.81 14.53
CA ASN A 21 -3.02 21.41 14.66
C ASN A 21 -1.87 20.52 14.14
N ARG A 22 -1.86 19.23 14.52
CA ARG A 22 -0.80 18.28 14.20
C ARG A 22 -0.57 18.11 12.67
N LYS A 23 -1.63 18.21 11.85
CA LYS A 23 -1.51 18.10 10.40
C LYS A 23 -0.77 19.29 9.78
N GLU A 24 -1.09 20.50 10.21
CA GLU A 24 -0.44 21.72 9.76
C GLU A 24 0.99 21.81 10.30
N ALA A 25 1.22 21.39 11.56
CA ALA A 25 2.56 21.32 12.12
C ALA A 25 3.49 20.41 11.28
N LYS A 26 3.00 19.26 10.78
CA LYS A 26 3.77 18.39 9.89
C LYS A 26 4.19 19.07 8.58
N SER A 27 3.35 19.92 7.99
CA SER A 27 3.71 20.65 6.76
C SER A 27 4.77 21.72 6.98
N LEU A 28 4.79 22.29 8.19
CA LEU A 28 5.78 23.31 8.57
C LEU A 28 7.16 22.71 8.90
N LEU A 29 7.25 21.42 9.21
CA LEU A 29 8.52 20.76 9.51
C LEU A 29 9.49 20.77 8.33
N THR A 30 8.99 20.66 7.10
CA THR A 30 9.82 20.71 5.88
C THR A 30 10.47 22.08 5.74
N ASP A 31 9.69 23.16 5.93
CA ASP A 31 10.19 24.52 5.86
C ASP A 31 11.17 24.82 7.01
N LEU A 32 10.95 24.19 8.16
CA LEU A 32 11.78 24.36 9.34
C LEU A 32 13.12 23.65 9.18
N GLU A 33 13.13 22.43 8.60
CA GLU A 33 14.33 21.68 8.29
C GLU A 33 15.24 22.44 7.31
N GLU A 34 14.67 23.05 6.26
CA GLU A 34 15.43 23.90 5.32
C GLU A 34 15.96 25.19 5.97
N THR A 35 15.24 25.71 6.98
CA THR A 35 15.61 26.98 7.63
C THR A 35 16.65 26.79 8.73
N VAL A 36 16.69 25.62 9.37
CA VAL A 36 17.56 25.31 10.52
C VAL A 36 18.83 24.58 10.08
N ASP A 37 18.98 24.27 8.79
CA ASP A 37 20.22 23.68 8.25
C ASP A 37 21.39 24.66 8.47
N ILE A 38 22.12 24.44 9.56
CA ILE A 38 23.26 25.26 9.98
C ILE A 38 24.51 24.65 9.34
N ASP A 39 24.86 25.17 8.18
CA ASP A 39 26.08 24.82 7.47
C ASP A 39 27.31 25.14 8.32
N GLY A 40 28.04 24.14 8.80
CA GLY A 40 29.32 24.37 9.52
C GLY A 40 29.59 23.52 10.75
N ALA A 41 30.13 24.14 11.79
CA ALA A 41 30.66 23.48 12.99
C ALA A 41 29.61 22.86 13.94
N PHE A 42 28.34 23.01 13.65
CA PHE A 42 27.25 22.51 14.47
C PHE A 42 26.44 21.45 13.69
N SER A 43 26.04 20.40 14.36
CA SER A 43 25.03 19.46 13.87
C SER A 43 23.74 19.65 14.66
N ASP A 44 22.65 19.86 13.97
CA ASP A 44 21.32 19.97 14.57
C ASP A 44 20.64 18.59 14.62
N TRP A 45 19.91 18.36 15.69
CA TRP A 45 19.12 17.15 15.90
C TRP A 45 17.73 17.56 16.34
N MET A 46 16.74 17.31 15.49
CA MET A 46 15.34 17.53 15.86
C MET A 46 14.74 16.24 16.42
N THR A 47 14.08 16.34 17.57
CA THR A 47 13.36 15.23 18.18
C THR A 47 12.06 15.69 18.81
N ASP A 48 10.98 15.10 18.40
CA ASP A 48 9.66 15.16 19.04
C ASP A 48 8.76 14.11 18.37
N GLY A 49 7.63 13.79 18.99
CA GLY A 49 6.68 12.83 18.42
C GLY A 49 6.19 13.20 17.02
N ILE A 50 6.03 14.50 16.73
CA ILE A 50 5.62 14.99 15.41
C ILE A 50 6.73 14.81 14.38
N PHE A 51 7.97 15.11 14.74
CA PHE A 51 9.13 14.96 13.87
C PHE A 51 9.44 13.51 13.57
N VAL A 52 9.37 12.65 14.59
CA VAL A 52 9.54 11.20 14.42
C VAL A 52 8.50 10.66 13.46
N ASP A 53 7.20 10.97 13.66
CA ASP A 53 6.12 10.55 12.76
C ASP A 53 6.33 11.06 11.32
N TRP A 54 6.76 12.33 11.17
CA TRP A 54 7.02 12.91 9.85
C TRP A 54 8.19 12.22 9.14
N THR A 55 9.29 12.00 9.84
CA THR A 55 10.47 11.33 9.30
C THR A 55 10.16 9.88 8.89
N PHE A 56 9.38 9.17 9.71
CA PHE A 56 8.93 7.82 9.37
C PHE A 56 8.02 7.81 8.14
N ASP A 57 7.03 8.72 8.10
CA ASP A 57 6.11 8.82 6.96
C ASP A 57 6.86 9.12 5.65
N ASP A 58 7.82 10.04 5.65
CA ASP A 58 8.62 10.41 4.47
C ASP A 58 9.55 9.26 4.03
N ARG A 59 10.25 8.63 4.96
CA ARG A 59 11.12 7.48 4.66
C ARG A 59 10.32 6.30 4.12
N ILE A 60 9.19 5.96 4.75
CA ILE A 60 8.34 4.87 4.28
C ILE A 60 7.85 5.14 2.86
N LYS A 61 7.40 6.36 2.54
CA LYS A 61 6.98 6.73 1.18
C LYS A 61 8.11 6.56 0.17
N LYS A 62 9.31 7.05 0.48
CA LYS A 62 10.49 6.92 -0.40
C LYS A 62 10.88 5.47 -0.61
N ASP A 63 10.85 4.66 0.43
CA ASP A 63 11.20 3.24 0.36
C ASP A 63 10.15 2.43 -0.40
N LEU A 64 8.85 2.77 -0.26
CA LEU A 64 7.78 2.18 -1.05
C LEU A 64 7.95 2.48 -2.54
N ILE A 65 8.19 3.74 -2.91
CA ILE A 65 8.42 4.12 -4.31
C ILE A 65 9.62 3.37 -4.89
N LYS A 66 10.73 3.26 -4.14
CA LYS A 66 11.90 2.48 -4.57
C LYS A 66 11.56 1.01 -4.76
N ALA A 67 10.80 0.43 -3.81
CA ALA A 67 10.37 -0.97 -3.90
C ALA A 67 9.47 -1.20 -5.12
N GLU A 68 8.52 -0.30 -5.39
CA GLU A 68 7.63 -0.39 -6.55
C GLU A 68 8.39 -0.24 -7.89
N VAL A 69 9.34 0.70 -7.97
CA VAL A 69 10.19 0.90 -9.18
C VAL A 69 11.00 -0.34 -9.52
N VAL A 70 11.40 -1.14 -8.53
CA VAL A 70 12.12 -2.40 -8.74
C VAL A 70 11.14 -3.55 -8.96
N ALA A 71 10.08 -3.61 -8.17
CA ALA A 71 9.13 -4.72 -8.19
C ALA A 71 8.31 -4.76 -9.50
N ILE A 72 7.87 -3.62 -10.03
CA ILE A 72 7.05 -3.57 -11.25
C ILE A 72 7.77 -4.17 -12.47
N PRO A 73 9.01 -3.74 -12.82
CA PRO A 73 9.74 -4.35 -13.93
C PRO A 73 10.06 -5.85 -13.71
N LEU A 74 10.41 -6.21 -12.48
CA LEU A 74 10.69 -7.60 -12.12
C LEU A 74 9.45 -8.48 -12.27
N THR A 75 8.31 -7.99 -11.81
CA THR A 75 7.01 -8.68 -11.95
C THR A 75 6.63 -8.83 -13.42
N LEU A 76 6.79 -7.77 -14.24
CA LEU A 76 6.56 -7.84 -15.68
C LEU A 76 7.45 -8.88 -16.36
N LEU A 77 8.72 -8.93 -15.98
CA LEU A 77 9.66 -9.91 -16.52
C LEU A 77 9.24 -11.33 -16.14
N ILE A 78 8.93 -11.58 -14.86
CA ILE A 78 8.49 -12.90 -14.39
C ILE A 78 7.19 -13.32 -15.07
N LEU A 79 6.18 -12.45 -15.12
CA LEU A 79 4.92 -12.71 -15.78
C LEU A 79 5.11 -12.93 -17.29
N GLY A 80 5.98 -12.15 -17.93
CA GLY A 80 6.32 -12.30 -19.33
C GLY A 80 6.96 -13.68 -19.64
N LEU A 81 7.84 -14.16 -18.75
CA LEU A 81 8.43 -15.49 -18.83
C LEU A 81 7.38 -16.60 -18.64
N ILE A 82 6.51 -16.46 -17.64
CA ILE A 82 5.45 -17.45 -17.34
C ILE A 82 4.45 -17.52 -18.50
N PHE A 83 4.01 -16.39 -19.01
CA PHE A 83 3.03 -16.35 -20.09
C PHE A 83 3.62 -16.50 -21.49
N GLY A 84 4.93 -16.37 -21.65
CA GLY A 84 5.58 -16.33 -22.96
C GLY A 84 5.14 -15.13 -23.82
N SER A 85 4.50 -14.11 -23.21
CA SER A 85 3.97 -12.93 -23.90
C SER A 85 3.89 -11.75 -22.95
N LEU A 86 4.51 -10.63 -23.33
CA LEU A 86 4.43 -9.37 -22.57
C LEU A 86 3.00 -8.80 -22.53
N ILE A 87 2.22 -9.01 -23.60
CA ILE A 87 0.83 -8.54 -23.66
C ILE A 87 -0.02 -9.25 -22.59
N ALA A 88 0.17 -10.57 -22.45
CA ALA A 88 -0.54 -11.32 -21.41
C ALA A 88 -0.11 -10.93 -19.98
N ALA A 89 1.13 -10.49 -19.80
CA ALA A 89 1.63 -9.99 -18.52
C ALA A 89 1.02 -8.62 -18.12
N VAL A 90 0.65 -7.79 -19.09
CA VAL A 90 0.04 -6.48 -18.85
C VAL A 90 -1.36 -6.61 -18.24
N LEU A 91 -2.12 -7.66 -18.56
CA LEU A 91 -3.48 -7.85 -18.02
C LEU A 91 -3.51 -7.93 -16.49
N PRO A 92 -2.77 -8.83 -15.80
CA PRO A 92 -2.71 -8.86 -14.33
C PRO A 92 -2.22 -7.55 -13.72
N MET A 93 -1.28 -6.87 -14.38
CA MET A 93 -0.80 -5.57 -13.90
C MET A 93 -1.85 -4.47 -14.03
N GLY A 94 -2.64 -4.49 -15.11
CA GLY A 94 -3.77 -3.56 -15.27
C GLY A 94 -4.80 -3.75 -14.15
N VAL A 95 -5.10 -4.99 -13.81
CA VAL A 95 -5.96 -5.33 -12.66
C VAL A 95 -5.33 -4.84 -11.35
N GLY A 96 -4.02 -5.03 -11.17
CA GLY A 96 -3.28 -4.55 -10.01
C GLY A 96 -3.36 -3.03 -9.84
N GLY A 97 -3.12 -2.30 -10.93
CA GLY A 97 -3.24 -0.83 -10.96
C GLY A 97 -4.67 -0.34 -10.67
N GLY A 98 -5.67 -0.97 -11.28
CA GLY A 98 -7.08 -0.67 -11.02
C GLY A 98 -7.47 -0.94 -9.57
N THR A 99 -7.01 -2.06 -9.01
CA THR A 99 -7.21 -2.41 -7.59
C THR A 99 -6.59 -1.36 -6.68
N LEU A 100 -5.36 -0.93 -6.97
CA LEU A 100 -4.66 0.09 -6.17
C LEU A 100 -5.45 1.40 -6.13
N VAL A 101 -5.85 1.91 -7.29
CA VAL A 101 -6.61 3.18 -7.38
C VAL A 101 -7.93 3.06 -6.62
N ALA A 102 -8.67 1.97 -6.80
CA ALA A 102 -9.95 1.76 -6.14
C ALA A 102 -9.80 1.57 -4.62
N ALA A 103 -8.81 0.79 -4.18
CA ALA A 103 -8.59 0.50 -2.77
C ALA A 103 -8.06 1.72 -2.00
N VAL A 104 -7.13 2.49 -2.58
CA VAL A 104 -6.66 3.75 -2.01
C VAL A 104 -7.78 4.77 -1.96
N GLY A 105 -8.56 4.91 -3.05
CA GLY A 105 -9.72 5.80 -3.10
C GLY A 105 -10.76 5.46 -2.01
N MET A 106 -11.06 4.17 -1.82
CA MET A 106 -11.98 3.71 -0.78
C MET A 106 -11.43 3.97 0.63
N THR A 107 -10.13 3.78 0.84
CA THR A 107 -9.47 4.05 2.12
C THR A 107 -9.49 5.54 2.46
N ILE A 108 -9.22 6.42 1.48
CA ILE A 108 -9.33 7.87 1.64
C ILE A 108 -10.79 8.28 1.92
N TRP A 109 -11.75 7.70 1.21
CA TRP A 109 -13.16 7.97 1.50
C TRP A 109 -13.54 7.58 2.93
N LEU A 110 -13.08 6.42 3.39
CA LEU A 110 -13.35 5.92 4.74
C LEU A 110 -12.65 6.79 5.82
N SER A 111 -11.52 7.41 5.52
CA SER A 111 -10.82 8.30 6.46
C SER A 111 -11.61 9.55 6.86
N ASN A 112 -12.70 9.88 6.13
CA ASN A 112 -13.63 10.93 6.54
C ASN A 112 -14.58 10.50 7.67
N VAL A 113 -14.72 9.20 7.92
CA VAL A 113 -15.67 8.62 8.89
C VAL A 113 -14.96 7.98 10.08
N THR A 114 -13.73 7.50 9.88
CA THR A 114 -12.95 6.83 10.92
C THR A 114 -11.47 7.25 10.83
N ASP A 115 -10.78 7.20 11.96
CA ASP A 115 -9.35 7.49 12.00
C ASP A 115 -8.57 6.37 11.32
N VAL A 116 -8.06 6.66 10.11
CA VAL A 116 -7.22 5.74 9.34
C VAL A 116 -5.78 6.26 9.39
N THR A 117 -4.87 5.43 9.86
CA THR A 117 -3.45 5.77 9.92
C THR A 117 -2.83 5.77 8.52
N VAL A 118 -1.75 6.54 8.32
CA VAL A 118 -0.99 6.57 7.06
C VAL A 118 -0.46 5.17 6.69
N TYR A 119 -0.16 4.35 7.70
CA TYR A 119 0.25 2.95 7.51
C TYR A 119 -0.78 2.09 6.80
N ALA A 120 -2.07 2.37 6.96
CA ALA A 120 -3.13 1.65 6.25
C ALA A 120 -3.02 1.82 4.74
N THR A 121 -2.75 3.03 4.25
CA THR A 121 -2.56 3.30 2.82
C THR A 121 -1.36 2.52 2.26
N ASN A 122 -0.28 2.41 3.02
CA ASN A 122 0.90 1.64 2.63
C ASN A 122 0.59 0.14 2.50
N ILE A 123 -0.15 -0.42 3.46
CA ILE A 123 -0.61 -1.82 3.41
C ILE A 123 -1.56 -2.05 2.22
N VAL A 124 -2.47 -1.11 1.96
CA VAL A 124 -3.39 -1.17 0.81
C VAL A 124 -2.60 -1.27 -0.50
N SER A 125 -1.55 -0.46 -0.67
CA SER A 125 -0.71 -0.48 -1.87
C SER A 125 0.01 -1.82 -2.02
N LEU A 126 0.71 -2.27 -0.98
CA LEU A 126 1.50 -3.50 -1.00
C LEU A 126 0.64 -4.75 -1.22
N ILE A 127 -0.40 -4.94 -0.39
CA ILE A 127 -1.28 -6.09 -0.46
C ILE A 127 -2.17 -6.01 -1.70
N GLY A 128 -2.69 -4.82 -2.00
CA GLY A 128 -3.61 -4.62 -3.12
C GLY A 128 -2.98 -5.00 -4.46
N ILE A 129 -1.77 -4.53 -4.75
CA ILE A 129 -1.06 -4.88 -5.98
C ILE A 129 -0.70 -6.36 -5.99
N GLY A 130 -0.04 -6.87 -4.94
CA GLY A 130 0.44 -8.25 -4.89
C GLY A 130 -0.70 -9.26 -5.03
N VAL A 131 -1.72 -9.14 -4.19
CA VAL A 131 -2.86 -10.08 -4.18
C VAL A 131 -3.67 -10.02 -5.48
N SER A 132 -3.86 -8.82 -6.06
CA SER A 132 -4.61 -8.71 -7.32
C SER A 132 -3.87 -9.31 -8.51
N ILE A 133 -2.55 -9.18 -8.56
CA ILE A 133 -1.72 -9.83 -9.57
C ILE A 133 -1.82 -11.36 -9.42
N ASP A 134 -1.67 -11.89 -8.20
CA ASP A 134 -1.75 -13.33 -7.94
C ASP A 134 -3.13 -13.91 -8.31
N TYR A 135 -4.21 -13.22 -7.92
CA TYR A 135 -5.57 -13.66 -8.28
C TYR A 135 -5.82 -13.60 -9.77
N SER A 136 -5.33 -12.57 -10.44
CA SER A 136 -5.44 -12.43 -11.89
C SER A 136 -4.62 -13.47 -12.61
N LEU A 137 -3.41 -13.77 -12.13
CA LEU A 137 -2.55 -14.83 -12.66
C LEU A 137 -3.26 -16.19 -12.63
N PHE A 138 -3.96 -16.49 -11.54
CA PHE A 138 -4.72 -17.73 -11.38
C PHE A 138 -5.83 -17.87 -12.43
N LEU A 139 -6.60 -16.80 -12.66
CA LEU A 139 -7.68 -16.81 -13.66
C LEU A 139 -7.14 -16.87 -15.08
N VAL A 140 -6.11 -16.09 -15.40
CA VAL A 140 -5.51 -16.06 -16.74
C VAL A 140 -4.87 -17.41 -17.09
N ASN A 141 -4.16 -18.05 -16.16
CA ASN A 141 -3.61 -19.39 -16.39
C ASN A 141 -4.72 -20.40 -16.66
N ARG A 142 -5.78 -20.38 -15.86
CA ARG A 142 -6.91 -21.28 -16.04
C ARG A 142 -7.63 -21.05 -17.37
N PHE A 143 -7.81 -19.79 -17.74
CA PHE A 143 -8.38 -19.42 -19.05
C PHE A 143 -7.54 -19.99 -20.19
N ARG A 144 -6.20 -19.86 -20.13
CA ARG A 144 -5.30 -20.40 -21.15
C ARG A 144 -5.37 -21.93 -21.26
N GLU A 145 -5.41 -22.62 -20.12
CA GLU A 145 -5.59 -24.08 -20.11
C GLU A 145 -6.87 -24.51 -20.85
N GLU A 146 -7.97 -23.77 -20.63
CA GLU A 146 -9.24 -24.09 -21.31
C GLU A 146 -9.20 -23.77 -22.81
N MET A 147 -8.51 -22.71 -23.20
CA MET A 147 -8.25 -22.40 -24.62
C MET A 147 -7.39 -23.46 -25.30
N GLU A 148 -6.36 -23.96 -24.62
CA GLU A 148 -5.50 -25.06 -25.14
C GLU A 148 -6.26 -26.39 -25.29
N ARG A 149 -7.32 -26.60 -24.49
CA ARG A 149 -8.24 -27.74 -24.63
C ARG A 149 -9.19 -27.63 -25.83
N GLY A 150 -9.17 -26.50 -26.53
CA GLY A 150 -9.98 -26.25 -27.71
C GLY A 150 -11.35 -25.64 -27.45
N HIS A 151 -11.60 -25.14 -26.23
CA HIS A 151 -12.82 -24.39 -25.92
C HIS A 151 -12.77 -23.00 -26.57
N ASP A 152 -13.95 -22.50 -26.95
CA ASP A 152 -14.08 -21.12 -27.40
C ASP A 152 -13.90 -20.11 -26.22
N ILE A 153 -13.60 -18.85 -26.54
CA ILE A 153 -13.30 -17.80 -25.55
C ILE A 153 -14.38 -17.71 -24.46
N ARG A 154 -15.64 -17.76 -24.86
CA ARG A 154 -16.77 -17.63 -23.93
C ARG A 154 -16.84 -18.80 -22.95
N THR A 155 -16.68 -20.02 -23.45
CA THR A 155 -16.67 -21.23 -22.63
C THR A 155 -15.43 -21.25 -21.71
N ALA A 156 -14.24 -20.95 -22.25
CA ALA A 156 -13.01 -20.88 -21.47
C ALA A 156 -13.10 -19.85 -20.33
N THR A 157 -13.65 -18.66 -20.60
CA THR A 157 -13.89 -17.64 -19.56
C THR A 157 -14.86 -18.14 -18.49
N ALA A 158 -15.99 -18.72 -18.89
CA ALA A 158 -16.98 -19.23 -17.95
C ALA A 158 -16.39 -20.36 -17.06
N MET A 159 -15.61 -21.26 -17.63
CA MET A 159 -14.96 -22.35 -16.89
C MET A 159 -13.86 -21.86 -15.96
N SER A 160 -13.06 -20.87 -16.37
CA SER A 160 -12.05 -20.27 -15.51
C SER A 160 -12.69 -19.55 -14.30
N CYS A 161 -13.76 -18.80 -14.53
CA CYS A 161 -14.52 -18.17 -13.43
C CYS A 161 -15.16 -19.20 -12.51
N ALA A 162 -15.72 -20.28 -13.06
CA ALA A 162 -16.37 -21.34 -12.28
C ALA A 162 -15.40 -22.17 -11.44
N THR A 163 -14.12 -22.25 -11.81
CA THR A 163 -13.08 -23.03 -11.12
C THR A 163 -12.10 -22.14 -10.37
N ALA A 164 -11.20 -21.44 -11.06
CA ALA A 164 -10.21 -20.55 -10.45
C ALA A 164 -10.87 -19.36 -9.74
N GLY A 165 -11.95 -18.78 -10.32
CA GLY A 165 -12.71 -17.70 -9.69
C GLY A 165 -13.29 -18.08 -8.33
N LYS A 166 -13.82 -19.31 -8.18
CA LYS A 166 -14.27 -19.81 -6.88
C LYS A 166 -13.11 -19.93 -5.87
N ALA A 167 -11.97 -20.44 -6.29
CA ALA A 167 -10.80 -20.55 -5.43
C ALA A 167 -10.34 -19.16 -4.94
N VAL A 168 -10.26 -18.19 -5.85
CA VAL A 168 -9.94 -16.79 -5.53
C VAL A 168 -10.96 -16.19 -4.55
N PHE A 169 -12.25 -16.44 -4.76
CA PHE A 169 -13.32 -15.93 -3.89
C PHE A 169 -13.19 -16.46 -2.45
N TYR A 170 -13.03 -17.78 -2.30
CA TYR A 170 -12.87 -18.36 -0.95
C TYR A 170 -11.56 -17.95 -0.28
N SER A 171 -10.47 -17.90 -1.05
CA SER A 171 -9.18 -17.40 -0.56
C SER A 171 -9.29 -15.96 -0.10
N GLY A 172 -9.90 -15.08 -0.93
CA GLY A 172 -10.10 -13.67 -0.60
C GLY A 172 -10.92 -13.45 0.68
N ILE A 173 -12.02 -14.19 0.85
CA ILE A 173 -12.81 -14.15 2.09
C ILE A 173 -11.98 -14.58 3.29
N THR A 174 -11.23 -15.67 3.17
CA THR A 174 -10.40 -16.17 4.27
C THR A 174 -9.36 -15.15 4.72
N VAL A 175 -8.67 -14.52 3.75
CA VAL A 175 -7.69 -13.47 4.03
C VAL A 175 -8.35 -12.23 4.63
N ALA A 176 -9.50 -11.81 4.09
CA ALA A 176 -10.26 -10.67 4.61
C ALA A 176 -10.69 -10.89 6.07
N ILE A 177 -11.21 -12.07 6.41
CA ILE A 177 -11.56 -12.43 7.80
C ILE A 177 -10.32 -12.41 8.70
N GLY A 178 -9.19 -12.96 8.23
CA GLY A 178 -7.93 -12.91 8.99
C GLY A 178 -7.48 -11.48 9.29
N LEU A 179 -7.56 -10.59 8.29
CA LEU A 179 -7.21 -9.17 8.45
C LEU A 179 -8.21 -8.42 9.36
N MET A 180 -9.50 -8.75 9.30
CA MET A 180 -10.50 -8.22 10.23
C MET A 180 -10.20 -8.61 11.69
N GLY A 181 -9.50 -9.71 11.92
CA GLY A 181 -9.01 -10.08 13.26
C GLY A 181 -8.15 -9.02 13.92
N MET A 182 -7.50 -8.13 13.14
CA MET A 182 -6.72 -7.01 13.67
C MET A 182 -7.59 -5.93 14.34
N LEU A 183 -8.90 -5.89 14.07
CA LEU A 183 -9.83 -4.95 14.69
C LEU A 183 -10.01 -5.17 16.20
N PHE A 184 -9.70 -6.36 16.69
CA PHE A 184 -9.77 -6.67 18.13
C PHE A 184 -8.64 -6.05 18.97
N PHE A 185 -7.59 -5.52 18.32
CA PHE A 185 -6.47 -4.87 19.01
C PHE A 185 -6.75 -3.37 19.20
N THR A 186 -7.38 -3.01 20.31
CA THR A 186 -7.66 -1.62 20.67
C THR A 186 -6.38 -0.88 21.12
N ASN A 187 -6.35 0.45 20.93
CA ASN A 187 -5.24 1.33 21.31
C ASN A 187 -3.92 1.14 20.51
N THR A 188 -4.01 0.60 19.31
CA THR A 188 -2.86 0.42 18.41
C THR A 188 -3.21 0.90 16.99
N SER A 189 -2.22 0.93 16.08
CA SER A 189 -2.47 1.19 14.65
C SER A 189 -3.00 -0.06 13.90
N LEU A 190 -3.07 -1.21 14.56
CA LEU A 190 -3.48 -2.49 13.94
C LEU A 190 -4.90 -2.48 13.35
N PRO A 191 -5.92 -1.90 13.99
CA PRO A 191 -7.26 -1.81 13.39
C PRO A 191 -7.27 -1.10 12.03
N SER A 192 -6.52 0.00 11.89
CA SER A 192 -6.40 0.71 10.61
C SER A 192 -5.74 -0.15 9.54
N LEU A 193 -4.72 -0.95 9.89
CA LEU A 193 -4.08 -1.90 8.98
C LEU A 193 -5.05 -3.01 8.58
N GLY A 194 -5.83 -3.54 9.52
CA GLY A 194 -6.87 -4.55 9.28
C GLY A 194 -7.94 -4.05 8.31
N ILE A 195 -8.43 -2.82 8.51
CA ILE A 195 -9.41 -2.18 7.63
C ILE A 195 -8.82 -2.00 6.22
N GLY A 196 -7.65 -1.37 6.11
CA GLY A 196 -6.99 -1.13 4.84
C GLY A 196 -6.72 -2.42 4.07
N GLY A 197 -6.14 -3.42 4.72
CA GLY A 197 -5.85 -4.72 4.12
C GLY A 197 -7.12 -5.46 3.68
N THR A 198 -8.20 -5.42 4.48
CA THR A 198 -9.49 -6.02 4.11
C THR A 198 -10.09 -5.34 2.87
N ILE A 199 -10.05 -4.02 2.79
CA ILE A 199 -10.48 -3.26 1.62
C ILE A 199 -9.67 -3.67 0.40
N ALA A 200 -8.33 -3.71 0.51
CA ALA A 200 -7.44 -4.07 -0.58
C ALA A 200 -7.74 -5.47 -1.14
N VAL A 201 -7.83 -6.47 -0.26
CA VAL A 201 -8.11 -7.86 -0.66
C VAL A 201 -9.50 -8.01 -1.27
N THR A 202 -10.51 -7.35 -0.69
CA THR A 202 -11.88 -7.41 -1.22
C THR A 202 -11.97 -6.79 -2.61
N ILE A 203 -11.35 -5.65 -2.82
CA ILE A 203 -11.31 -4.99 -4.14
C ILE A 203 -10.48 -5.82 -5.13
N ALA A 204 -9.33 -6.37 -4.71
CA ALA A 204 -8.52 -7.27 -5.54
C ALA A 204 -9.34 -8.49 -6.01
N MET A 205 -10.10 -9.10 -5.11
CA MET A 205 -10.97 -10.23 -5.41
C MET A 205 -12.05 -9.84 -6.45
N ILE A 206 -12.71 -8.69 -6.25
CA ILE A 206 -13.74 -8.19 -7.18
C ILE A 206 -13.14 -7.90 -8.55
N TYR A 207 -12.02 -7.18 -8.61
CA TYR A 207 -11.36 -6.83 -9.87
C TYR A 207 -10.90 -8.08 -10.63
N SER A 208 -10.31 -9.05 -9.94
CA SER A 208 -9.84 -10.28 -10.57
C SER A 208 -11.00 -11.18 -11.04
N THR A 209 -12.13 -11.24 -10.29
CA THR A 209 -13.22 -12.18 -10.65
C THR A 209 -14.31 -11.56 -11.51
N VAL A 210 -14.46 -10.23 -11.53
CA VAL A 210 -15.53 -9.54 -12.26
C VAL A 210 -14.95 -8.69 -13.40
N VAL A 211 -13.95 -7.86 -13.12
CA VAL A 211 -13.42 -6.91 -14.12
C VAL A 211 -12.51 -7.61 -15.13
N LEU A 212 -11.64 -8.51 -14.66
CA LEU A 212 -10.71 -9.21 -15.56
C LEU A 212 -11.41 -10.07 -16.64
N PRO A 213 -12.49 -10.84 -16.34
CA PRO A 213 -13.16 -11.63 -17.35
C PRO A 213 -14.20 -10.87 -18.19
N ALA A 214 -14.49 -9.60 -17.87
CA ALA A 214 -15.46 -8.77 -18.59
C ALA A 214 -14.86 -8.16 -19.86
#